data_03d0b354255abfb1707e26d347f097d2
#
_entry.id   03d0b354255abfb1707e26d347f097d2
#
_cell.length_a   1.000
_cell.length_b   1.000
_cell.length_c   1.000
_cell.angle_alpha   90.00
_cell.angle_beta   90.00
_cell.angle_gamma   90.00
#
_symmetry.space_group_name_H-M   'P 1'
#
loop_
_entity.id
_entity.type
_entity.pdbx_description
1 polymer ?
#
loop_
_entity_poly.entity_id
_entity_poly.type
_entity_poly.pdbx_seq_one_letter_code
_entity_poly.pdbx_strand_id
1 'polypeptide(L)'
;NPFDHVAAYTDIMKTQALKQALNKYGFTAAFGGGRRDEEKSRAKERIFSFRNKAQAWDPKNQRPEMWKLYNTKINKGESIRVFPISNWTEKDIWQYIQREKIDIVPLYFAAKRPVVYRDGNIIMVDDDRFPLKEGEVPELKSVRFRTLGCYPLTGGIESTATTLDEIIDETLSSVSSERTSRVID
;
A
#
# COMPACT_ATOMS: atom_id res chain seq x y z
N ASN A 1 -11.32 14.06 -11.77
CA ASN A 1 -10.25 14.46 -10.87
C ASN A 1 -10.19 13.48 -9.69
N PRO A 2 -9.03 12.81 -9.44
CA PRO A 2 -8.89 11.85 -8.34
C PRO A 2 -9.21 12.42 -6.96
N PHE A 3 -8.98 13.71 -6.74
CA PHE A 3 -9.22 14.36 -5.45
C PHE A 3 -10.70 14.73 -5.20
N ASP A 4 -11.49 14.88 -6.25
CA ASP A 4 -12.89 15.26 -6.10
C ASP A 4 -13.79 14.05 -5.85
N HIS A 5 -13.40 12.88 -6.35
CA HIS A 5 -14.19 11.65 -6.32
C HIS A 5 -13.33 10.43 -5.96
N VAL A 6 -12.65 10.53 -4.85
CA VAL A 6 -11.63 9.58 -4.41
C VAL A 6 -12.14 8.13 -4.31
N ALA A 7 -13.30 7.92 -3.70
CA ALA A 7 -13.90 6.59 -3.57
C ALA A 7 -14.24 5.99 -4.94
N ALA A 8 -14.85 6.77 -5.83
CA ALA A 8 -15.20 6.34 -7.18
C ALA A 8 -13.93 6.04 -8.01
N TYR A 9 -12.91 6.91 -7.91
CA TYR A 9 -11.62 6.69 -8.57
C TYR A 9 -10.97 5.39 -8.10
N THR A 10 -10.91 5.15 -6.80
CA THR A 10 -10.33 3.94 -6.23
C THR A 10 -11.11 2.69 -6.64
N ASP A 11 -12.43 2.74 -6.63
CA ASP A 11 -13.26 1.61 -7.06
C ASP A 11 -13.00 1.27 -8.54
N ILE A 12 -13.09 2.23 -9.43
CA ILE A 12 -12.91 2.02 -10.87
C ILE A 12 -11.48 1.55 -11.19
N MET A 13 -10.48 2.29 -10.72
CA MET A 13 -9.09 2.08 -11.13
C MET A 13 -8.41 0.89 -10.44
N LYS A 14 -8.89 0.47 -9.28
CA LYS A 14 -8.30 -0.64 -8.51
C LYS A 14 -9.27 -1.81 -8.40
N THR A 15 -10.44 -1.61 -7.80
CA THR A 15 -11.34 -2.71 -7.45
C THR A 15 -11.92 -3.36 -8.68
N GLN A 16 -12.54 -2.58 -9.57
CA GLN A 16 -13.17 -3.10 -10.78
C GLN A 16 -12.12 -3.60 -11.77
N ALA A 17 -11.02 -2.87 -11.95
CA ALA A 17 -9.93 -3.30 -12.83
C ALA A 17 -9.35 -4.65 -12.41
N LEU A 18 -9.12 -4.86 -11.10
CA LEU A 18 -8.64 -6.13 -10.58
C LEU A 18 -9.66 -7.27 -10.79
N LYS A 19 -10.94 -7.02 -10.51
CA LYS A 19 -12.01 -8.01 -10.75
C LYS A 19 -12.10 -8.40 -12.22
N GLN A 20 -12.04 -7.42 -13.11
CA GLN A 20 -12.05 -7.65 -14.56
C GLN A 20 -10.85 -8.52 -15.01
N ALA A 21 -9.65 -8.20 -14.52
CA ALA A 21 -8.45 -8.98 -14.86
C ALA A 21 -8.57 -10.43 -14.38
N LEU A 22 -9.00 -10.64 -13.14
CA LEU A 22 -9.17 -11.98 -12.56
C LEU A 22 -10.19 -12.82 -13.35
N ASN A 23 -11.33 -12.21 -13.72
CA ASN A 23 -12.36 -12.88 -14.50
C ASN A 23 -11.90 -13.16 -15.93
N LYS A 24 -11.27 -12.17 -16.59
CA LYS A 24 -10.80 -12.29 -17.99
C LYS A 24 -9.82 -13.42 -18.17
N TYR A 25 -8.90 -13.60 -17.23
CA TYR A 25 -7.84 -14.60 -17.33
C TYR A 25 -8.11 -15.86 -16.49
N GLY A 26 -9.24 -15.93 -15.79
CA GLY A 26 -9.61 -17.10 -14.98
C GLY A 26 -8.65 -17.37 -13.82
N PHE A 27 -8.01 -16.32 -13.25
CA PHE A 27 -7.10 -16.51 -12.13
C PHE A 27 -7.86 -16.89 -10.85
N THR A 28 -7.39 -17.95 -10.20
CA THR A 28 -7.93 -18.43 -8.92
C THR A 28 -7.13 -17.92 -7.73
N ALA A 29 -5.92 -17.45 -7.95
CA ALA A 29 -5.07 -16.85 -6.91
C ALA A 29 -4.46 -15.54 -7.40
N ALA A 30 -4.42 -14.54 -6.52
CA ALA A 30 -3.74 -13.27 -6.76
C ALA A 30 -2.82 -12.94 -5.57
N PHE A 31 -1.53 -12.77 -5.87
CA PHE A 31 -0.52 -12.43 -4.88
C PHE A 31 -0.48 -10.93 -4.64
N GLY A 32 -0.27 -10.53 -3.38
CA GLY A 32 -0.15 -9.15 -2.98
C GLY A 32 0.81 -8.96 -1.81
N GLY A 33 1.38 -7.76 -1.70
CA GLY A 33 2.32 -7.40 -0.64
C GLY A 33 1.65 -6.88 0.65
N GLY A 34 0.35 -7.08 0.84
CA GLY A 34 -0.35 -6.60 2.02
C GLY A 34 0.16 -7.25 3.31
N ARG A 35 0.30 -6.43 4.37
CA ARG A 35 0.76 -6.88 5.70
C ARG A 35 -0.27 -6.53 6.77
N ARG A 36 -0.41 -7.37 7.79
CA ARG A 36 -1.35 -7.14 8.90
C ARG A 36 -0.95 -5.93 9.76
N ASP A 37 0.33 -5.63 9.81
CA ASP A 37 0.91 -4.51 10.55
C ASP A 37 0.67 -3.15 9.87
N GLU A 38 0.35 -3.17 8.58
CA GLU A 38 0.20 -1.98 7.75
C GLU A 38 -0.95 -1.07 8.20
N GLU A 39 -2.09 -1.67 8.55
CA GLU A 39 -3.28 -0.96 9.04
C GLU A 39 -4.28 -1.87 9.75
N LYS A 40 -5.18 -1.28 10.54
CA LYS A 40 -6.20 -2.02 11.30
C LYS A 40 -7.14 -2.85 10.42
N SER A 41 -7.51 -2.34 9.25
CA SER A 41 -8.40 -3.07 8.33
C SER A 41 -7.78 -4.36 7.80
N ARG A 42 -6.44 -4.45 7.76
CA ARG A 42 -5.70 -5.63 7.34
C ARG A 42 -5.43 -6.63 8.46
N ALA A 43 -5.68 -6.29 9.72
CA ALA A 43 -5.44 -7.19 10.85
C ALA A 43 -6.24 -8.51 10.76
N LYS A 44 -7.36 -8.51 10.03
CA LYS A 44 -8.17 -9.70 9.73
C LYS A 44 -7.61 -10.57 8.61
N GLU A 45 -6.75 -10.02 7.75
CA GLU A 45 -6.14 -10.76 6.64
C GLU A 45 -5.21 -11.86 7.16
N ARG A 46 -5.07 -12.90 6.35
CA ARG A 46 -4.15 -14.03 6.59
C ARG A 46 -3.29 -14.18 5.35
N ILE A 47 -2.32 -15.09 5.39
CA ILE A 47 -1.52 -15.40 4.19
C ILE A 47 -2.45 -15.82 3.06
N PHE A 48 -3.44 -16.69 3.35
CA PHE A 48 -4.48 -17.07 2.38
C PHE A 48 -5.82 -16.44 2.77
N SER A 49 -6.23 -15.42 2.05
CA SER A 49 -7.47 -14.69 2.27
C SER A 49 -8.50 -15.08 1.23
N PHE A 50 -9.57 -15.77 1.69
CA PHE A 50 -10.59 -16.33 0.81
C PHE A 50 -11.55 -15.28 0.27
N ARG A 51 -11.93 -15.44 -0.99
CA ARG A 51 -12.91 -14.61 -1.68
C ARG A 51 -14.02 -15.48 -2.25
N ASN A 52 -15.25 -15.12 -1.96
CA ASN A 52 -16.42 -15.78 -2.51
C ASN A 52 -16.59 -15.50 -4.02
N LYS A 53 -17.63 -16.07 -4.65
CA LYS A 53 -17.93 -15.89 -6.08
C LYS A 53 -18.13 -14.41 -6.49
N ALA A 54 -18.54 -13.53 -5.55
CA ALA A 54 -18.64 -12.09 -5.78
C ALA A 54 -17.28 -11.36 -5.57
N GLN A 55 -16.19 -12.11 -5.34
CA GLN A 55 -14.85 -11.62 -5.04
C GLN A 55 -14.78 -10.78 -3.75
N ALA A 56 -15.77 -10.89 -2.88
CA ALA A 56 -15.77 -10.30 -1.55
C ALA A 56 -15.03 -11.21 -0.56
N TRP A 57 -14.41 -10.63 0.47
CA TRP A 57 -13.81 -11.40 1.55
C TRP A 57 -14.84 -12.28 2.25
N ASP A 58 -14.48 -13.55 2.45
CA ASP A 58 -15.35 -14.54 3.06
C ASP A 58 -14.85 -14.94 4.47
N PRO A 59 -15.36 -14.31 5.53
CA PRO A 59 -14.94 -14.60 6.89
C PRO A 59 -15.31 -16.01 7.34
N LYS A 60 -16.35 -16.62 6.76
CA LYS A 60 -16.81 -17.96 7.15
C LYS A 60 -15.85 -19.07 6.71
N ASN A 61 -15.20 -18.85 5.57
CA ASN A 61 -14.23 -19.79 5.01
C ASN A 61 -12.78 -19.42 5.37
N GLN A 62 -12.56 -18.26 6.01
CA GLN A 62 -11.23 -17.91 6.48
C GLN A 62 -10.74 -18.90 7.52
N ARG A 63 -9.59 -19.51 7.30
CA ARG A 63 -9.00 -20.52 8.19
C ARG A 63 -7.94 -19.90 9.10
N PRO A 64 -7.83 -20.33 10.36
CA PRO A 64 -6.68 -20.02 11.20
C PRO A 64 -5.41 -20.60 10.58
N GLU A 65 -4.32 -19.83 10.57
CA GLU A 65 -3.00 -20.24 10.07
C GLU A 65 -2.05 -20.46 11.25
N MET A 66 -2.47 -21.38 12.15
CA MET A 66 -1.70 -21.77 13.32
C MET A 66 -0.67 -22.84 12.95
N TRP A 67 0.48 -22.81 13.61
CA TRP A 67 1.56 -23.80 13.43
C TRP A 67 2.00 -24.02 11.98
N LYS A 68 1.88 -22.99 11.14
CA LYS A 68 2.18 -23.05 9.69
C LYS A 68 1.31 -24.05 8.91
N LEU A 69 0.12 -24.33 9.40
CA LEU A 69 -0.86 -25.12 8.69
C LEU A 69 -1.70 -24.21 7.79
N TYR A 70 -1.64 -24.45 6.49
CA TYR A 70 -2.33 -23.67 5.49
C TYR A 70 -3.39 -24.50 4.76
N ASN A 71 -4.52 -23.89 4.48
CA ASN A 71 -5.55 -24.49 3.65
C ASN A 71 -5.79 -23.58 2.45
N THR A 72 -5.62 -24.13 1.25
CA THR A 72 -5.82 -23.42 -0.02
C THR A 72 -7.01 -23.95 -0.81
N LYS A 73 -7.81 -24.85 -0.22
CA LYS A 73 -8.96 -25.44 -0.90
C LYS A 73 -10.04 -24.41 -1.14
N ILE A 74 -10.41 -24.20 -2.38
CA ILE A 74 -11.49 -23.31 -2.85
C ILE A 74 -12.53 -24.12 -3.63
N ASN A 75 -13.74 -23.60 -3.69
CA ASN A 75 -14.80 -24.15 -4.55
C ASN A 75 -14.79 -23.48 -5.91
N LYS A 76 -15.50 -24.08 -6.88
CA LYS A 76 -15.64 -23.49 -8.21
C LYS A 76 -16.24 -22.08 -8.15
N GLY A 77 -15.54 -21.13 -8.73
CA GLY A 77 -15.90 -19.70 -8.77
C GLY A 77 -15.45 -18.88 -7.56
N GLU A 78 -14.77 -19.48 -6.59
CA GLU A 78 -14.07 -18.79 -5.51
C GLU A 78 -12.63 -18.49 -5.89
N SER A 79 -11.98 -17.61 -5.15
CA SER A 79 -10.57 -17.28 -5.35
C SER A 79 -9.86 -17.00 -4.03
N ILE A 80 -8.53 -16.90 -4.08
CA ILE A 80 -7.70 -16.59 -2.92
C ILE A 80 -6.84 -15.36 -3.21
N ARG A 81 -6.74 -14.46 -2.25
CA ARG A 81 -5.66 -13.48 -2.19
C ARG A 81 -4.54 -14.08 -1.34
N VAL A 82 -3.33 -14.09 -1.87
CA VAL A 82 -2.17 -14.64 -1.18
C VAL A 82 -1.25 -13.50 -0.76
N PHE A 83 -1.01 -13.39 0.54
CA PHE A 83 -0.15 -12.35 1.13
C PHE A 83 1.05 -13.00 1.82
N PRO A 84 2.12 -13.37 1.09
CA PRO A 84 3.23 -14.14 1.65
C PRO A 84 3.92 -13.46 2.83
N ILE A 85 3.93 -12.13 2.85
CA ILE A 85 4.54 -11.30 3.89
C ILE A 85 3.51 -10.77 4.91
N SER A 86 2.32 -11.37 5.00
CA SER A 86 1.22 -10.92 5.86
C SER A 86 1.63 -10.67 7.32
N ASN A 87 2.54 -11.47 7.85
CA ASN A 87 2.98 -11.43 9.24
C ASN A 87 4.26 -10.58 9.46
N TRP A 88 4.78 -9.94 8.42
CA TRP A 88 5.99 -9.13 8.50
C TRP A 88 5.66 -7.71 8.95
N THR A 89 6.55 -7.13 9.75
CA THR A 89 6.52 -5.70 10.10
C THR A 89 7.18 -4.86 9.00
N GLU A 90 6.99 -3.54 9.06
CA GLU A 90 7.72 -2.61 8.17
C GLU A 90 9.23 -2.78 8.33
N LYS A 91 9.69 -2.93 9.56
CA LYS A 91 11.10 -3.18 9.87
C LYS A 91 11.62 -4.45 9.19
N ASP A 92 10.87 -5.55 9.26
CA ASP A 92 11.28 -6.81 8.63
C ASP A 92 11.49 -6.65 7.13
N ILE A 93 10.62 -5.86 6.48
CA ILE A 93 10.73 -5.55 5.05
C ILE A 93 12.03 -4.80 4.75
N TRP A 94 12.31 -3.72 5.47
CA TRP A 94 13.52 -2.93 5.24
C TRP A 94 14.80 -3.72 5.53
N GLN A 95 14.84 -4.49 6.59
CA GLN A 95 15.96 -5.37 6.90
C GLN A 95 16.16 -6.48 5.86
N TYR A 96 15.07 -7.02 5.32
CA TYR A 96 15.14 -8.01 4.25
C TYR A 96 15.69 -7.41 2.96
N ILE A 97 15.18 -6.24 2.57
CA ILE A 97 15.67 -5.50 1.39
C ILE A 97 17.17 -5.21 1.50
N GLN A 98 17.62 -4.76 2.66
CA GLN A 98 19.04 -4.48 2.94
C GLN A 98 19.89 -5.75 2.86
N ARG A 99 19.47 -6.82 3.54
CA ARG A 99 20.20 -8.10 3.58
C ARG A 99 20.34 -8.74 2.21
N GLU A 100 19.26 -8.76 1.44
CA GLU A 100 19.22 -9.39 0.11
C GLU A 100 19.67 -8.43 -1.00
N LYS A 101 20.01 -7.18 -0.66
CA LYS A 101 20.44 -6.13 -1.60
C LYS A 101 19.45 -5.92 -2.75
N ILE A 102 18.16 -5.84 -2.40
CA ILE A 102 17.10 -5.66 -3.36
C ILE A 102 17.05 -4.20 -3.80
N ASP A 103 17.08 -3.98 -5.11
CA ASP A 103 16.89 -2.65 -5.68
C ASP A 103 15.45 -2.17 -5.45
N ILE A 104 15.31 -0.94 -4.99
CA ILE A 104 14.02 -0.31 -4.73
C ILE A 104 13.89 1.02 -5.47
N VAL A 105 12.63 1.46 -5.67
CA VAL A 105 12.38 2.71 -6.36
C VAL A 105 12.86 3.93 -5.57
N PRO A 106 13.40 4.96 -6.24
CA PRO A 106 13.97 6.15 -5.60
C PRO A 106 13.00 6.95 -4.73
N LEU A 107 11.68 6.75 -4.89
CA LEU A 107 10.67 7.43 -4.09
C LEU A 107 10.68 7.04 -2.61
N TYR A 108 11.27 5.90 -2.26
CA TYR A 108 11.47 5.51 -0.86
C TYR A 108 12.58 6.30 -0.15
N PHE A 109 13.49 6.91 -0.90
CA PHE A 109 14.57 7.73 -0.36
C PHE A 109 14.18 9.21 -0.35
N ALA A 110 14.68 9.94 0.65
CA ALA A 110 14.45 11.37 0.75
C ALA A 110 15.13 12.12 -0.41
N ALA A 111 14.37 13.02 -1.00
CA ALA A 111 14.86 13.94 -2.01
C ALA A 111 14.06 15.25 -1.97
N LYS A 112 14.62 16.32 -2.49
CA LYS A 112 13.89 17.57 -2.67
C LYS A 112 12.85 17.38 -3.79
N ARG A 113 11.56 17.53 -3.41
CA ARG A 113 10.42 17.40 -4.32
C ARG A 113 9.47 18.56 -4.14
N PRO A 114 8.83 19.05 -5.22
CA PRO A 114 7.75 20.02 -5.09
C PRO A 114 6.54 19.35 -4.44
N VAL A 115 6.01 19.95 -3.39
CA VAL A 115 4.88 19.43 -2.62
C VAL A 115 3.88 20.51 -2.29
N VAL A 116 2.64 20.10 -2.07
CA VAL A 116 1.58 20.94 -1.47
C VAL A 116 1.03 20.22 -0.23
N TYR A 117 0.43 21.00 0.67
CA TYR A 117 -0.18 20.47 1.89
C TYR A 117 -1.69 20.47 1.76
N ARG A 118 -2.32 19.31 1.91
CA ARG A 118 -3.79 19.15 1.90
C ARG A 118 -4.23 18.28 3.05
N ASP A 119 -5.09 18.80 3.91
CA ASP A 119 -5.67 18.06 5.04
C ASP A 119 -4.61 17.35 5.92
N GLY A 120 -3.49 18.04 6.15
CA GLY A 120 -2.37 17.50 6.94
C GLY A 120 -1.47 16.50 6.20
N ASN A 121 -1.75 16.22 4.93
CA ASN A 121 -0.94 15.34 4.10
C ASN A 121 0.01 16.13 3.18
N ILE A 122 1.20 15.59 2.96
CA ILE A 122 2.18 16.10 2.01
C ILE A 122 1.96 15.42 0.67
N ILE A 123 1.50 16.16 -0.32
CA ILE A 123 1.20 15.64 -1.65
C ILE A 123 2.28 16.11 -2.63
N MET A 124 2.96 15.19 -3.29
CA MET A 124 3.95 15.52 -4.30
C MET A 124 3.26 16.03 -5.57
N VAL A 125 3.76 17.15 -6.08
CA VAL A 125 3.37 17.70 -7.38
C VAL A 125 4.36 17.15 -8.42
N ASP A 126 3.90 16.17 -9.19
CA ASP A 126 4.77 15.40 -10.10
C ASP A 126 4.99 16.13 -11.42
N ASP A 127 3.91 16.64 -12.02
CA ASP A 127 3.94 17.36 -13.27
C ASP A 127 2.75 18.35 -13.39
N ASP A 128 2.62 18.99 -14.54
CA ASP A 128 1.62 20.00 -14.86
C ASP A 128 0.18 19.49 -14.91
N ARG A 129 -0.03 18.17 -14.95
CA ARG A 129 -1.36 17.56 -14.86
C ARG A 129 -1.92 17.54 -13.43
N PHE A 130 -1.07 17.84 -12.45
CA PHE A 130 -1.50 17.88 -11.05
C PHE A 130 -2.48 19.05 -10.84
N PRO A 131 -3.71 18.79 -10.32
CA PRO A 131 -4.73 19.84 -10.17
C PRO A 131 -4.44 20.70 -8.93
N LEU A 132 -3.65 21.76 -9.11
CA LEU A 132 -3.46 22.77 -8.08
C LEU A 132 -4.76 23.51 -7.79
N LYS A 133 -5.02 23.82 -6.53
CA LYS A 133 -6.12 24.69 -6.11
C LYS A 133 -5.73 26.15 -6.31
N GLU A 134 -6.72 27.05 -6.37
CA GLU A 134 -6.49 28.49 -6.46
C GLU A 134 -5.63 28.99 -5.29
N GLY A 135 -4.54 29.68 -5.58
CA GLY A 135 -3.57 30.17 -4.59
C GLY A 135 -2.60 29.14 -4.03
N GLU A 136 -2.69 27.86 -4.45
CA GLU A 136 -1.78 26.81 -4.02
C GLU A 136 -0.47 26.89 -4.78
N VAL A 137 0.64 27.06 -4.07
CA VAL A 137 1.99 27.16 -4.65
C VAL A 137 2.84 26.00 -4.13
N PRO A 138 3.39 25.16 -5.01
CA PRO A 138 4.27 24.07 -4.58
C PRO A 138 5.54 24.57 -3.90
N GLU A 139 5.90 23.96 -2.78
CA GLU A 139 7.16 24.19 -2.05
C GLU A 139 8.13 23.05 -2.26
N LEU A 140 9.43 23.37 -2.34
CA LEU A 140 10.49 22.34 -2.38
C LEU A 140 10.78 21.85 -0.95
N LYS A 141 10.44 20.60 -0.65
CA LYS A 141 10.72 19.95 0.63
C LYS A 141 11.50 18.65 0.45
N SER A 142 12.29 18.29 1.44
CA SER A 142 12.94 16.97 1.49
C SER A 142 11.93 15.95 1.97
N VAL A 143 11.44 15.11 1.07
CA VAL A 143 10.38 14.14 1.36
C VAL A 143 10.69 12.77 0.78
N ARG A 144 10.20 11.73 1.45
CA ARG A 144 10.16 10.35 0.98
C ARG A 144 8.78 9.76 1.16
N PHE A 145 8.56 8.57 0.59
CA PHE A 145 7.34 7.81 0.78
C PHE A 145 7.63 6.58 1.63
N ARG A 146 6.76 6.29 2.63
CA ARG A 146 6.83 5.04 3.40
C ARG A 146 6.15 3.89 2.69
N THR A 147 5.06 4.20 1.98
CA THR A 147 4.37 3.25 1.11
C THR A 147 4.12 3.89 -0.24
N LEU A 148 4.23 3.13 -1.31
CA LEU A 148 3.82 3.56 -2.64
C LEU A 148 2.44 2.99 -2.92
N GLY A 149 1.46 3.87 -2.90
CA GLY A 149 0.08 3.55 -3.22
C GLY A 149 -0.28 3.99 -4.63
N CYS A 150 -1.36 4.74 -4.71
CA CYS A 150 -1.88 5.29 -5.95
C CYS A 150 -1.57 6.78 -6.01
N TYR A 151 -0.61 7.18 -6.81
CA TYR A 151 -0.41 8.59 -7.09
C TYR A 151 -1.69 9.16 -7.77
N PRO A 152 -2.17 10.35 -7.44
CA PRO A 152 -1.62 11.33 -6.49
C PRO A 152 -2.13 11.20 -5.04
N LEU A 153 -2.77 10.10 -4.70
CA LEU A 153 -3.45 9.90 -3.40
C LEU A 153 -2.53 9.36 -2.30
N THR A 154 -1.24 9.21 -2.58
CA THR A 154 -0.24 8.78 -1.60
C THR A 154 0.49 10.00 -1.06
N GLY A 155 0.38 10.23 0.24
CA GLY A 155 1.14 11.28 0.93
C GLY A 155 2.58 10.87 1.19
N GLY A 156 3.47 11.87 1.18
CA GLY A 156 4.85 11.74 1.61
C GLY A 156 5.02 12.10 3.10
N ILE A 157 6.22 11.89 3.60
CA ILE A 157 6.66 12.39 4.90
C ILE A 157 7.93 13.23 4.72
N GLU A 158 8.10 14.26 5.55
CA GLU A 158 9.37 14.96 5.62
C GLU A 158 10.44 14.02 6.19
N SER A 159 11.57 13.95 5.52
CA SER A 159 12.66 13.05 5.90
C SER A 159 13.97 13.51 5.28
N THR A 160 15.07 13.11 5.91
CA THR A 160 16.42 13.26 5.39
C THR A 160 17.08 11.91 5.02
N ALA A 161 16.34 10.81 5.22
CA ALA A 161 16.86 9.46 5.00
C ALA A 161 17.09 9.17 3.50
N THR A 162 18.36 9.11 3.11
CA THR A 162 18.82 8.88 1.73
C THR A 162 19.42 7.49 1.51
N THR A 163 19.56 6.72 2.58
CA THR A 163 20.10 5.35 2.58
C THR A 163 19.15 4.38 3.27
N LEU A 164 19.31 3.07 3.04
CA LEU A 164 18.52 2.04 3.70
C LEU A 164 18.75 2.02 5.22
N ASP A 165 19.97 2.27 5.68
CA ASP A 165 20.27 2.33 7.12
C ASP A 165 19.50 3.46 7.78
N GLU A 166 19.50 4.66 7.19
CA GLU A 166 18.75 5.81 7.70
C GLU A 166 17.24 5.56 7.69
N ILE A 167 16.70 4.87 6.68
CA ILE A 167 15.27 4.49 6.63
C ILE A 167 14.93 3.51 7.76
N ILE A 168 15.81 2.54 8.04
CA ILE A 168 15.62 1.57 9.11
C ILE A 168 15.63 2.28 10.47
N ASP A 169 16.58 3.17 10.71
CA ASP A 169 16.68 3.93 11.96
C ASP A 169 15.46 4.85 12.15
N GLU A 170 15.00 5.52 11.11
CA GLU A 170 13.80 6.34 11.13
C GLU A 170 12.54 5.49 11.41
N THR A 171 12.45 4.30 10.81
CA THR A 171 11.33 3.37 11.03
C THR A 171 11.29 2.88 12.48
N LEU A 172 12.46 2.61 13.09
CA LEU A 172 12.56 2.18 14.49
C LEU A 172 12.16 3.28 15.48
N SER A 173 12.42 4.53 15.15
CA SER A 173 12.07 5.71 15.99
C SER A 173 10.64 6.19 15.76
N SER A 174 9.97 5.74 14.70
CA SER A 174 8.62 6.16 14.33
C SER A 174 7.56 5.42 15.16
N VAL A 175 6.65 6.17 15.79
CA VAL A 175 5.50 5.64 16.56
C VAL A 175 4.24 5.54 15.67
N SER A 176 4.25 6.14 14.48
CA SER A 176 3.08 6.24 13.59
C SER A 176 2.99 5.08 12.61
N SER A 177 1.77 4.69 12.25
CA SER A 177 1.51 3.71 11.18
C SER A 177 2.00 4.21 9.82
N GLU A 178 2.41 3.30 8.94
CA GLU A 178 2.82 3.58 7.55
C GLU A 178 1.76 4.34 6.74
N ARG A 179 0.49 4.14 7.06
CA ARG A 179 -0.64 4.66 6.27
C ARG A 179 -1.23 5.96 6.77
N THR A 180 -0.69 6.56 7.84
CA THR A 180 -1.18 7.85 8.34
C THR A 180 -1.07 9.00 7.34
N SER A 181 -0.23 8.86 6.33
CA SER A 181 -0.05 9.85 5.24
C SER A 181 -0.93 9.61 4.01
N ARG A 182 -1.89 8.68 4.04
CA ARG A 182 -2.83 8.52 2.93
C ARG A 182 -3.96 9.52 3.00
N VAL A 183 -4.28 10.10 1.85
CA VAL A 183 -5.41 11.05 1.69
C VAL A 183 -6.76 10.36 1.86
N ILE A 184 -6.77 9.03 1.87
CA ILE A 184 -7.98 8.20 1.99
C ILE A 184 -7.67 7.00 2.87
N ASP A 185 -8.53 6.80 3.84
CA ASP A 185 -8.80 5.51 4.47
C ASP A 185 -10.17 5.00 4.03
#